data_e5374f52b11782ddd6a6861f53c446c6
#
_entry.id   e5374f52b11782ddd6a6861f53c446c6
#
_cell.length_a   1.000
_cell.length_b   1.000
_cell.length_c   1.000
_cell.angle_alpha   90.00
_cell.angle_beta   90.00
_cell.angle_gamma   90.00
#
_symmetry.space_group_name_H-M   'P 1'
#
loop_
_entity.id
_entity.type
_entity.pdbx_description
1 polymer ?
#
loop_
_entity_poly.entity_id
_entity_poly.type
_entity_poly.pdbx_seq_one_letter_code
_entity_poly.pdbx_strand_id
1 'polypeptide(L)'
;AKMSNVTSQPFLAEPGPVQHHLEFALTGTLPELLKRLPSVWPMNPALPRVNVVFGVRPSLWSAETSAPVEDFSAVSSSDGSHVAPSTQFDAWFWIHGSSAFAVRDAIDHISATLRDVAALRESNACAPFEANRWESTGKAEFLAMPVHDQELVIGRTKDDSIELEDLPIDSHVARNVLEVDGEELPILRRNLPLADASGYMFAGFCHDPSVTLRMLQRMYGHGDPAVRDRITDYV
;
A
#
# COMPACT_ATOMS: atom_id res chain seq x y z
N ALA A 1 -22.35 -17.12 23.40
CA ALA A 1 -22.17 -15.78 22.84
C ALA A 1 -22.16 -15.92 21.33
N LYS A 2 -23.16 -15.34 20.62
CA LYS A 2 -23.15 -15.26 19.15
C LYS A 2 -22.00 -14.32 18.78
N MET A 3 -20.99 -14.84 18.08
CA MET A 3 -20.05 -14.00 17.37
C MET A 3 -20.86 -13.16 16.39
N SER A 4 -20.93 -11.85 16.64
CA SER A 4 -21.47 -10.90 15.67
C SER A 4 -20.67 -11.07 14.37
N ASN A 5 -21.35 -11.11 13.23
CA ASN A 5 -20.75 -11.10 11.92
C ASN A 5 -19.77 -9.89 11.84
N VAL A 6 -18.52 -10.14 12.10
CA VAL A 6 -17.46 -9.18 11.77
C VAL A 6 -17.38 -9.18 10.25
N THR A 7 -18.00 -8.19 9.64
CA THR A 7 -17.88 -7.99 8.21
C THR A 7 -16.42 -7.61 7.94
N SER A 8 -15.68 -8.46 7.21
CA SER A 8 -14.31 -8.16 6.83
C SER A 8 -14.26 -6.86 6.05
N GLN A 9 -13.18 -6.09 6.22
CA GLN A 9 -12.98 -4.90 5.43
C GLN A 9 -12.90 -5.24 3.93
N PRO A 10 -13.37 -4.36 3.03
CA PRO A 10 -13.49 -4.67 1.60
C PRO A 10 -12.18 -4.54 0.80
N PHE A 11 -11.02 -4.78 1.41
CA PHE A 11 -9.72 -4.71 0.73
C PHE A 11 -9.54 -5.80 -0.35
N LEU A 12 -10.31 -6.91 -0.26
CA LEU A 12 -10.36 -7.95 -1.28
C LEU A 12 -11.41 -7.67 -2.38
N ALA A 13 -12.26 -6.67 -2.18
CA ALA A 13 -13.23 -6.32 -3.20
C ALA A 13 -12.53 -5.76 -4.44
N GLU A 14 -13.10 -6.04 -5.62
CA GLU A 14 -12.65 -5.40 -6.85
C GLU A 14 -12.75 -3.88 -6.70
N PRO A 15 -11.66 -3.12 -6.89
CA PRO A 15 -11.70 -1.68 -6.75
C PRO A 15 -12.61 -1.04 -7.79
N GLY A 16 -13.43 -0.10 -7.37
CA GLY A 16 -14.17 0.73 -8.32
C GLY A 16 -13.25 1.71 -9.06
N PRO A 17 -13.72 2.29 -10.19
CA PRO A 17 -12.91 3.19 -11.00
C PRO A 17 -12.59 4.53 -10.33
N VAL A 18 -13.21 4.85 -9.22
CA VAL A 18 -12.92 6.06 -8.44
C VAL A 18 -12.29 5.63 -7.12
N GLN A 19 -11.07 6.05 -6.89
CA GLN A 19 -10.28 5.64 -5.73
C GLN A 19 -9.62 6.85 -5.08
N HIS A 20 -9.55 6.85 -3.75
CA HIS A 20 -8.98 7.94 -2.98
C HIS A 20 -8.36 7.42 -1.68
N HIS A 21 -7.21 7.95 -1.32
CA HIS A 21 -6.54 7.70 -0.05
C HIS A 21 -6.56 8.94 0.82
N LEU A 22 -6.85 8.76 2.11
CA LEU A 22 -6.77 9.81 3.13
C LEU A 22 -5.83 9.37 4.23
N GLU A 23 -4.98 10.28 4.69
CA GLU A 23 -4.09 10.05 5.82
C GLU A 23 -4.32 11.12 6.90
N PHE A 24 -4.39 10.68 8.15
CA PHE A 24 -4.69 11.54 9.29
C PHE A 24 -3.64 11.42 10.38
N ALA A 25 -3.28 12.55 10.98
CA ALA A 25 -2.59 12.59 12.26
C ALA A 25 -3.60 12.78 13.39
N LEU A 26 -3.51 11.97 14.44
CA LEU A 26 -4.36 12.10 15.61
C LEU A 26 -4.08 13.41 16.36
N THR A 27 -5.14 14.10 16.77
CA THR A 27 -5.11 15.23 17.70
C THR A 27 -5.64 14.81 19.07
N GLY A 28 -6.34 13.68 19.12
CA GLY A 28 -6.81 12.97 20.29
C GLY A 28 -6.10 11.61 20.45
N THR A 29 -6.80 10.67 21.05
CA THR A 29 -6.31 9.30 21.30
C THR A 29 -6.91 8.29 20.32
N LEU A 30 -6.28 7.11 20.15
CA LEU A 30 -6.85 6.04 19.34
C LEU A 30 -8.25 5.60 19.84
N PRO A 31 -8.50 5.41 21.15
CA PRO A 31 -9.86 5.12 21.64
C PRO A 31 -10.91 6.16 21.25
N GLU A 32 -10.56 7.44 21.19
CA GLU A 32 -11.47 8.50 20.74
C GLU A 32 -11.77 8.37 19.24
N LEU A 33 -10.74 8.11 18.41
CA LEU A 33 -10.92 7.82 17.00
C LEU A 33 -11.84 6.61 16.80
N LEU A 34 -11.55 5.48 17.48
CA LEU A 34 -12.30 4.24 17.37
C LEU A 34 -13.79 4.43 17.77
N LYS A 35 -14.10 5.31 18.72
CA LYS A 35 -15.48 5.68 19.07
C LYS A 35 -16.21 6.42 17.95
N ARG A 36 -15.47 7.10 17.05
CA ARG A 36 -16.05 7.81 15.90
C ARG A 36 -16.30 6.90 14.71
N LEU A 37 -15.51 5.82 14.56
CA LEU A 37 -15.61 4.92 13.41
C LEU A 37 -17.03 4.40 13.12
N PRO A 38 -17.84 3.98 14.11
CA PRO A 38 -19.23 3.58 13.83
C PRO A 38 -20.08 4.67 13.17
N SER A 39 -19.72 5.95 13.35
CA SER A 39 -20.38 7.09 12.70
C SER A 39 -19.85 7.38 11.28
N VAL A 40 -18.72 6.77 10.89
CA VAL A 40 -18.24 6.78 9.51
C VAL A 40 -19.13 5.90 8.63
N TRP A 41 -19.69 4.82 9.20
CA TRP A 41 -20.68 3.96 8.55
C TRP A 41 -22.05 4.06 9.30
N PRO A 42 -23.17 4.06 8.59
CA PRO A 42 -23.34 3.86 7.15
C PRO A 42 -23.06 5.12 6.35
N MET A 43 -22.52 4.93 5.13
CA MET A 43 -22.47 5.97 4.11
C MET A 43 -23.89 6.32 3.64
N ASN A 44 -24.02 7.43 2.92
CA ASN A 44 -25.31 7.89 2.42
C ASN A 44 -26.04 6.82 1.59
N PRO A 45 -27.15 6.24 2.05
CA PRO A 45 -27.83 5.14 1.37
C PRO A 45 -28.51 5.56 0.05
N ALA A 46 -28.64 6.86 -0.23
CA ALA A 46 -29.18 7.36 -1.48
C ALA A 46 -28.14 7.38 -2.61
N LEU A 47 -26.87 7.13 -2.30
CA LEU A 47 -25.76 7.12 -3.27
C LEU A 47 -25.32 5.70 -3.60
N PRO A 48 -24.64 5.49 -4.75
CA PRO A 48 -23.98 4.23 -5.04
C PRO A 48 -23.03 3.80 -3.91
N ARG A 49 -22.93 2.49 -3.70
CA ARG A 49 -22.10 1.92 -2.64
C ARG A 49 -20.64 2.35 -2.78
N VAL A 50 -20.06 2.76 -1.67
CA VAL A 50 -18.65 3.04 -1.51
C VAL A 50 -18.04 2.01 -0.56
N ASN A 51 -16.88 1.49 -0.90
CA ASN A 51 -16.07 0.66 -0.04
C ASN A 51 -15.05 1.52 0.69
N VAL A 52 -14.84 1.23 1.97
CA VAL A 52 -13.87 1.95 2.81
C VAL A 52 -13.03 0.93 3.55
N VAL A 53 -11.72 0.97 3.34
CA VAL A 53 -10.73 0.23 4.11
C VAL A 53 -10.09 1.20 5.10
N PHE A 54 -9.87 0.75 6.31
CA PHE A 54 -9.30 1.54 7.39
C PHE A 54 -8.08 0.85 7.99
N GLY A 55 -7.02 1.62 8.23
CA GLY A 55 -5.82 1.18 8.92
C GLY A 55 -5.37 2.21 9.95
N VAL A 56 -4.65 1.74 10.97
CA VAL A 56 -4.00 2.59 11.99
C VAL A 56 -2.52 2.23 12.09
N ARG A 57 -1.73 3.20 12.52
CA ARG A 57 -0.31 3.00 12.80
C ARG A 57 -0.10 1.92 13.86
N PRO A 58 0.82 0.96 13.63
CA PRO A 58 1.00 -0.20 14.49
C PRO A 58 1.23 0.12 15.96
N SER A 59 2.06 1.12 16.31
CA SER A 59 2.33 1.48 17.70
C SER A 59 1.10 1.94 18.45
N LEU A 60 0.17 2.61 17.78
CA LEU A 60 -1.10 3.04 18.38
C LEU A 60 -2.00 1.83 18.68
N TRP A 61 -2.01 0.84 17.78
CA TRP A 61 -2.76 -0.39 17.96
C TRP A 61 -2.15 -1.28 19.07
N SER A 62 -0.83 -1.37 19.13
CA SER A 62 -0.11 -2.12 20.16
C SER A 62 -0.36 -1.59 21.57
N ALA A 63 -0.59 -0.28 21.72
CA ALA A 63 -0.94 0.30 23.01
C ALA A 63 -2.31 -0.16 23.53
N GLU A 64 -3.23 -0.54 22.64
CA GLU A 64 -4.60 -0.99 22.95
C GLU A 64 -4.75 -2.52 22.95
N THR A 65 -3.74 -3.24 22.47
CA THR A 65 -3.75 -4.70 22.35
C THR A 65 -2.49 -5.29 22.98
N SER A 66 -2.52 -6.55 23.36
CA SER A 66 -1.33 -7.25 23.87
C SER A 66 -0.39 -7.76 22.76
N ALA A 67 -0.66 -7.46 21.50
CA ALA A 67 0.18 -7.88 20.37
C ALA A 67 1.19 -6.76 20.06
N PRO A 68 2.50 -6.95 20.32
CA PRO A 68 3.51 -5.97 19.97
C PRO A 68 3.67 -5.91 18.45
N VAL A 69 3.27 -4.81 17.84
CA VAL A 69 3.52 -4.51 16.42
C VAL A 69 4.28 -3.19 16.38
N GLU A 70 5.43 -3.20 15.75
CA GLU A 70 6.29 -2.03 15.65
C GLU A 70 5.88 -1.15 14.45
N ASP A 71 6.11 0.15 14.60
CA ASP A 71 5.98 1.08 13.48
C ASP A 71 7.03 0.78 12.41
N PHE A 72 6.70 1.11 11.17
CA PHE A 72 7.67 1.06 10.09
C PHE A 72 8.83 2.03 10.37
N SER A 73 10.04 1.52 10.29
CA SER A 73 11.26 2.31 10.36
C SER A 73 11.87 2.48 8.99
N ALA A 74 12.51 3.63 8.73
CA ALA A 74 13.15 3.87 7.45
C ALA A 74 14.18 2.78 7.13
N VAL A 75 14.18 2.34 5.87
CA VAL A 75 15.13 1.34 5.36
C VAL A 75 16.09 2.03 4.40
N SER A 76 17.37 2.08 4.77
CA SER A 76 18.43 2.56 3.90
C SER A 76 19.02 1.39 3.10
N SER A 77 19.44 1.64 1.87
CA SER A 77 20.18 0.61 1.11
C SER A 77 21.52 0.31 1.78
N SER A 78 22.03 -0.90 1.56
CA SER A 78 23.31 -1.36 2.12
C SER A 78 24.50 -0.51 1.70
N ASP A 79 24.41 0.14 0.54
CA ASP A 79 25.40 1.08 0.00
C ASP A 79 25.13 2.56 0.39
N GLY A 80 24.03 2.84 1.08
CA GLY A 80 23.62 4.19 1.50
C GLY A 80 23.10 5.09 0.39
N SER A 81 22.94 4.58 -0.84
CA SER A 81 22.51 5.38 -2.00
C SER A 81 21.01 5.68 -2.04
N HIS A 82 20.18 4.83 -1.39
CA HIS A 82 18.73 4.91 -1.42
C HIS A 82 18.14 4.78 -0.01
N VAL A 83 17.00 5.43 0.22
CA VAL A 83 16.27 5.35 1.48
C VAL A 83 14.78 5.24 1.20
N ALA A 84 14.12 4.24 1.79
CA ALA A 84 12.67 4.24 1.97
C ALA A 84 12.38 4.99 3.29
N PRO A 85 11.89 6.23 3.26
CA PRO A 85 11.67 7.01 4.45
C PRO A 85 10.48 6.50 5.25
N SER A 86 10.49 6.72 6.57
CA SER A 86 9.35 6.48 7.45
C SER A 86 8.50 7.75 7.52
N THR A 87 7.41 7.80 6.77
CA THR A 87 6.54 8.98 6.65
C THR A 87 5.10 8.70 7.07
N GLN A 88 4.85 7.57 7.73
CA GLN A 88 3.52 7.13 8.11
C GLN A 88 2.80 8.11 9.03
N PHE A 89 1.52 8.33 8.77
CA PHE A 89 0.61 9.01 9.68
C PHE A 89 -0.09 8.01 10.61
N ASP A 90 -1.03 8.49 11.43
CA ASP A 90 -1.63 7.70 12.51
C ASP A 90 -2.81 6.84 12.04
N ALA A 91 -3.56 7.31 11.04
CA ALA A 91 -4.70 6.59 10.47
C ALA A 91 -4.76 6.80 8.97
N TRP A 92 -5.21 5.78 8.27
CA TRP A 92 -5.32 5.74 6.82
C TRP A 92 -6.67 5.18 6.39
N PHE A 93 -7.24 5.76 5.33
CA PHE A 93 -8.45 5.28 4.68
C PHE A 93 -8.21 5.11 3.19
N TRP A 94 -8.62 3.99 2.64
CA TRP A 94 -8.77 3.79 1.20
C TRP A 94 -10.24 3.72 0.87
N ILE A 95 -10.71 4.63 0.03
CA ILE A 95 -12.10 4.82 -0.33
C ILE A 95 -12.21 4.53 -1.82
N HIS A 96 -13.09 3.61 -2.22
CA HIS A 96 -13.29 3.33 -3.62
C HIS A 96 -14.74 3.00 -3.96
N GLY A 97 -15.16 3.31 -5.19
CA GLY A 97 -16.53 3.10 -5.66
C GLY A 97 -16.71 3.39 -7.13
N SER A 98 -17.94 3.22 -7.62
CA SER A 98 -18.29 3.44 -9.02
C SER A 98 -18.65 4.89 -9.36
N SER A 99 -18.86 5.75 -8.35
CA SER A 99 -19.35 7.12 -8.52
C SER A 99 -18.40 8.12 -7.85
N ALA A 100 -17.89 9.07 -8.63
CA ALA A 100 -17.07 10.16 -8.12
C ALA A 100 -17.81 11.01 -7.07
N PHE A 101 -19.13 11.22 -7.26
CA PHE A 101 -19.94 11.95 -6.30
C PHE A 101 -20.06 11.19 -4.97
N ALA A 102 -20.31 9.87 -5.01
CA ALA A 102 -20.42 9.05 -3.79
C ALA A 102 -19.08 8.95 -3.04
N VAL A 103 -17.95 8.81 -3.75
CA VAL A 103 -16.62 8.81 -3.15
C VAL A 103 -16.31 10.17 -2.50
N ARG A 104 -16.66 11.27 -3.17
CA ARG A 104 -16.50 12.62 -2.61
C ARG A 104 -17.33 12.82 -1.35
N ASP A 105 -18.61 12.42 -1.37
CA ASP A 105 -19.50 12.48 -0.20
C ASP A 105 -18.92 11.68 0.97
N ALA A 106 -18.36 10.51 0.71
CA ALA A 106 -17.68 9.70 1.73
C ALA A 106 -16.43 10.37 2.30
N ILE A 107 -15.60 11.01 1.47
CA ILE A 107 -14.42 11.77 1.89
C ILE A 107 -14.83 12.91 2.84
N ASP A 108 -15.82 13.70 2.43
CA ASP A 108 -16.31 14.84 3.20
C ASP A 108 -16.93 14.37 4.53
N HIS A 109 -17.69 13.27 4.50
CA HIS A 109 -18.29 12.66 5.69
C HIS A 109 -17.24 12.14 6.69
N ILE A 110 -16.22 11.39 6.21
CA ILE A 110 -15.11 10.89 7.04
C ILE A 110 -14.36 12.06 7.67
N SER A 111 -14.00 13.05 6.87
CA SER A 111 -13.25 14.22 7.32
C SER A 111 -14.03 15.03 8.36
N ALA A 112 -15.33 15.23 8.16
CA ALA A 112 -16.20 15.91 9.11
C ALA A 112 -16.36 15.12 10.42
N THR A 113 -16.51 13.80 10.33
CA THR A 113 -16.69 12.91 11.50
C THR A 113 -15.44 12.88 12.39
N LEU A 114 -14.26 12.98 11.80
CA LEU A 114 -12.98 12.83 12.51
C LEU A 114 -12.34 14.15 12.93
N ARG A 115 -12.80 15.31 12.45
CA ARG A 115 -12.14 16.61 12.60
C ARG A 115 -11.74 17.01 14.03
N ASP A 116 -12.48 16.53 15.04
CA ASP A 116 -12.23 16.88 16.45
C ASP A 116 -11.17 15.98 17.11
N VAL A 117 -10.83 14.84 16.47
CA VAL A 117 -9.92 13.80 16.99
C VAL A 117 -8.76 13.48 16.07
N ALA A 118 -8.81 13.94 14.81
CA ALA A 118 -7.73 13.72 13.83
C ALA A 118 -7.71 14.86 12.80
N ALA A 119 -6.52 15.27 12.40
CA ALA A 119 -6.28 16.24 11.35
C ALA A 119 -5.92 15.54 10.04
N LEU A 120 -6.64 15.82 8.96
CA LEU A 120 -6.29 15.36 7.61
C LEU A 120 -4.91 15.92 7.22
N ARG A 121 -4.02 15.06 6.76
CA ARG A 121 -2.66 15.39 6.32
C ARG A 121 -2.48 15.23 4.84
N GLU A 122 -2.92 14.08 4.29
CA GLU A 122 -2.82 13.76 2.87
C GLU A 122 -4.19 13.36 2.31
N SER A 123 -4.44 13.73 1.08
CA SER A 123 -5.68 13.47 0.35
C SER A 123 -5.36 13.22 -1.11
N ASN A 124 -5.20 11.96 -1.48
CA ASN A 124 -4.64 11.53 -2.75
C ASN A 124 -5.69 10.83 -3.61
N ALA A 125 -6.15 11.51 -4.65
CA ALA A 125 -6.96 10.90 -5.70
C ALA A 125 -6.10 9.99 -6.58
N CYS A 126 -6.64 8.82 -6.96
CA CYS A 126 -5.94 7.88 -7.83
C CYS A 126 -6.64 7.77 -9.19
N ALA A 127 -5.89 7.35 -10.20
CA ALA A 127 -6.41 7.04 -11.51
C ALA A 127 -7.37 5.82 -11.47
N PRO A 128 -8.27 5.67 -12.46
CA PRO A 128 -9.31 4.63 -12.44
C PRO A 128 -8.82 3.22 -12.80
N PHE A 129 -7.52 2.97 -12.76
CA PHE A 129 -6.90 1.68 -13.10
C PHE A 129 -5.72 1.37 -12.19
N GLU A 130 -5.42 0.10 -12.03
CA GLU A 130 -4.20 -0.36 -11.36
C GLU A 130 -3.06 -0.42 -12.38
N ALA A 131 -1.93 0.21 -12.03
CA ALA A 131 -0.72 0.12 -12.84
C ALA A 131 -0.01 -1.21 -12.58
N ASN A 132 0.43 -1.85 -13.64
CA ASN A 132 1.36 -2.97 -13.53
C ASN A 132 2.78 -2.46 -13.21
N ARG A 133 3.71 -3.38 -12.94
CA ARG A 133 5.09 -3.02 -12.57
C ARG A 133 5.85 -2.28 -13.68
N TRP A 134 5.49 -2.48 -14.94
CA TRP A 134 6.13 -1.81 -16.09
C TRP A 134 5.72 -0.35 -16.16
N GLU A 135 4.46 -0.05 -15.86
CA GLU A 135 3.90 1.29 -15.85
C GLU A 135 4.37 2.07 -14.61
N SER A 136 4.45 1.41 -13.45
CA SER A 136 4.88 2.04 -12.20
C SER A 136 6.40 2.27 -12.11
N THR A 137 7.20 1.62 -12.96
CA THR A 137 8.62 1.91 -13.12
C THR A 137 8.78 3.01 -14.16
N GLY A 138 8.31 4.21 -13.83
CA GLY A 138 8.03 5.29 -14.79
C GLY A 138 9.18 6.24 -15.09
N LYS A 139 10.38 6.07 -14.51
CA LYS A 139 11.51 6.95 -14.84
C LYS A 139 11.90 6.84 -16.31
N ALA A 140 12.22 7.98 -16.91
CA ALA A 140 12.54 8.08 -18.32
C ALA A 140 13.73 7.17 -18.72
N GLU A 141 14.70 7.00 -17.83
CA GLU A 141 15.85 6.14 -18.01
C GLU A 141 15.45 4.66 -18.19
N PHE A 142 14.53 4.17 -17.36
CA PHE A 142 14.01 2.80 -17.49
C PHE A 142 13.24 2.61 -18.79
N LEU A 143 12.37 3.57 -19.13
CA LEU A 143 11.56 3.51 -20.35
C LEU A 143 12.38 3.59 -21.63
N ALA A 144 13.56 4.23 -21.57
CA ALA A 144 14.48 4.34 -22.70
C ALA A 144 15.37 3.10 -22.90
N MET A 145 15.39 2.17 -21.94
CA MET A 145 16.19 0.93 -22.05
C MET A 145 15.59 0.00 -23.13
N PRO A 146 16.44 -0.82 -23.80
CA PRO A 146 15.95 -1.94 -24.58
C PRO A 146 15.00 -2.84 -23.77
N VAL A 147 13.98 -3.42 -24.39
CA VAL A 147 13.01 -4.29 -23.70
C VAL A 147 13.70 -5.40 -22.92
N HIS A 148 14.68 -6.07 -23.52
CA HIS A 148 15.44 -7.12 -22.84
C HIS A 148 16.10 -6.64 -21.53
N ASP A 149 16.67 -5.42 -21.51
CA ASP A 149 17.31 -4.88 -20.31
C ASP A 149 16.25 -4.52 -19.23
N GLN A 150 15.06 -4.03 -19.65
CA GLN A 150 13.93 -3.84 -18.75
C GLN A 150 13.49 -5.18 -18.13
N GLU A 151 13.42 -6.25 -18.93
CA GLU A 151 13.08 -7.61 -18.49
C GLU A 151 14.05 -8.14 -17.44
N LEU A 152 15.35 -7.90 -17.62
CA LEU A 152 16.37 -8.27 -16.63
C LEU A 152 16.24 -7.49 -15.32
N VAL A 153 15.80 -6.23 -15.35
CA VAL A 153 15.51 -5.43 -14.12
C VAL A 153 14.29 -6.00 -13.40
N ILE A 154 13.23 -6.32 -14.13
CA ILE A 154 12.00 -6.83 -13.54
C ILE A 154 12.13 -8.29 -13.14
N GLY A 155 12.76 -9.12 -13.98
CA GLY A 155 12.86 -10.58 -13.82
C GLY A 155 11.75 -11.35 -14.54
N ARG A 156 11.04 -10.71 -15.46
CA ARG A 156 9.97 -11.33 -16.27
C ARG A 156 9.98 -10.78 -17.68
N THR A 157 9.44 -11.56 -18.61
CA THR A 157 9.15 -11.10 -19.97
C THR A 157 8.09 -10.00 -19.95
N LYS A 158 8.20 -9.03 -20.87
CA LYS A 158 7.28 -7.87 -20.90
C LYS A 158 5.92 -8.23 -21.48
N ASP A 159 5.89 -9.10 -22.48
CA ASP A 159 4.66 -9.39 -23.24
C ASP A 159 3.69 -10.28 -22.47
N ASP A 160 4.18 -11.32 -21.80
CA ASP A 160 3.38 -12.36 -21.15
C ASP A 160 3.63 -12.51 -19.64
N SER A 161 4.56 -11.72 -19.10
CA SER A 161 4.90 -11.71 -17.66
C SER A 161 5.41 -13.06 -17.13
N ILE A 162 6.00 -13.90 -18.00
CA ILE A 162 6.63 -15.15 -17.59
C ILE A 162 7.96 -14.85 -16.91
N GLU A 163 8.24 -15.53 -15.82
CA GLU A 163 9.50 -15.40 -15.08
C GLU A 163 10.67 -15.91 -15.94
N LEU A 164 11.79 -15.18 -15.92
CA LEU A 164 12.97 -15.55 -16.70
C LEU A 164 13.59 -16.82 -16.16
N GLU A 165 13.98 -17.75 -17.05
CA GLU A 165 14.69 -18.99 -16.67
C GLU A 165 16.01 -18.69 -15.96
N ASP A 166 16.79 -17.74 -16.51
CA ASP A 166 18.01 -17.23 -15.89
C ASP A 166 17.71 -15.94 -15.13
N LEU A 167 17.03 -16.05 -13.99
CA LEU A 167 16.58 -14.92 -13.19
C LEU A 167 17.76 -14.18 -12.57
N PRO A 168 18.03 -12.90 -12.94
CA PRO A 168 19.08 -12.12 -12.30
C PRO A 168 18.85 -11.95 -10.81
N ILE A 169 19.90 -12.15 -10.01
CA ILE A 169 19.85 -12.11 -8.55
C ILE A 169 19.41 -10.74 -7.99
N ASP A 170 19.61 -9.69 -8.76
CA ASP A 170 19.28 -8.30 -8.46
C ASP A 170 17.99 -7.82 -9.16
N SER A 171 17.26 -8.73 -9.81
CA SER A 171 15.96 -8.42 -10.41
C SER A 171 14.87 -8.23 -9.35
N HIS A 172 13.83 -7.46 -9.70
CA HIS A 172 12.71 -7.19 -8.79
C HIS A 172 12.02 -8.47 -8.32
N VAL A 173 11.81 -9.45 -9.20
CA VAL A 173 11.20 -10.73 -8.83
C VAL A 173 12.11 -11.49 -7.84
N ALA A 174 13.40 -11.60 -8.12
CA ALA A 174 14.33 -12.30 -7.22
C ALA A 174 14.42 -11.66 -5.83
N ARG A 175 14.24 -10.33 -5.72
CA ARG A 175 14.31 -9.62 -4.45
C ARG A 175 12.97 -9.54 -3.71
N ASN A 176 11.84 -9.70 -4.41
CA ASN A 176 10.49 -9.49 -3.86
C ASN A 176 9.70 -10.78 -3.59
N VAL A 177 10.20 -11.94 -3.96
CA VAL A 177 9.63 -13.24 -3.58
C VAL A 177 10.28 -13.68 -2.26
N LEU A 178 9.46 -13.91 -1.25
CA LEU A 178 9.87 -14.49 0.03
C LEU A 178 9.30 -15.89 0.15
N GLU A 179 10.18 -16.84 0.43
CA GLU A 179 9.80 -18.20 0.74
C GLU A 179 10.17 -18.56 2.19
N VAL A 180 9.32 -19.33 2.83
CA VAL A 180 9.57 -19.95 4.13
C VAL A 180 9.15 -21.42 4.02
N ASP A 181 10.06 -22.31 4.34
CA ASP A 181 9.86 -23.76 4.26
C ASP A 181 9.40 -24.26 2.87
N GLY A 182 9.82 -23.56 1.80
CA GLY A 182 9.48 -23.87 0.42
C GLY A 182 8.10 -23.35 -0.03
N GLU A 183 7.44 -22.53 0.78
CA GLU A 183 6.19 -21.87 0.41
C GLU A 183 6.39 -20.36 0.28
N GLU A 184 5.89 -19.80 -0.82
CA GLU A 184 5.89 -18.34 -1.03
C GLU A 184 4.96 -17.65 -0.02
N LEU A 185 5.44 -16.56 0.58
CA LEU A 185 4.63 -15.69 1.44
C LEU A 185 3.96 -14.62 0.58
N PRO A 186 2.67 -14.80 0.22
CA PRO A 186 2.01 -13.88 -0.69
C PRO A 186 1.61 -12.58 0.00
N ILE A 187 1.63 -11.48 -0.78
CA ILE A 187 0.95 -10.25 -0.41
C ILE A 187 -0.06 -9.86 -1.49
N LEU A 188 -1.21 -9.34 -1.09
CA LEU A 188 -2.14 -8.67 -2.02
C LEU A 188 -1.59 -7.26 -2.28
N ARG A 189 -1.34 -6.93 -3.54
CA ARG A 189 -0.82 -5.63 -3.97
C ARG A 189 -1.91 -4.82 -4.65
N ARG A 190 -1.93 -3.51 -4.36
CA ARG A 190 -2.67 -2.49 -5.10
C ARG A 190 -1.69 -1.40 -5.49
N ASN A 191 -1.61 -1.09 -6.75
CA ASN A 191 -0.68 -0.11 -7.29
C ASN A 191 -1.42 0.89 -8.17
N LEU A 192 -1.67 2.07 -7.64
CA LEU A 192 -2.58 3.05 -8.20
C LEU A 192 -1.80 4.30 -8.62
N PRO A 193 -1.81 4.68 -9.90
CA PRO A 193 -1.27 5.98 -10.30
C PRO A 193 -2.00 7.10 -9.57
N LEU A 194 -1.27 8.11 -9.11
CA LEU A 194 -1.89 9.34 -8.61
C LEU A 194 -2.53 10.12 -9.75
N ALA A 195 -3.68 10.74 -9.50
CA ALA A 195 -4.47 11.40 -10.55
C ALA A 195 -3.76 12.62 -11.16
N ASP A 196 -2.82 13.21 -10.44
CA ASP A 196 -1.97 14.32 -10.89
C ASP A 196 -0.70 13.86 -11.62
N ALA A 197 -0.52 12.55 -11.82
CA ALA A 197 0.64 11.94 -12.43
C ALA A 197 1.97 12.17 -11.65
N SER A 198 1.92 12.57 -10.37
CA SER A 198 3.12 12.80 -9.56
C SER A 198 3.81 11.51 -9.08
N GLY A 199 3.14 10.36 -9.21
CA GLY A 199 3.68 9.06 -8.78
C GLY A 199 2.61 7.99 -8.64
N TYR A 200 2.85 7.07 -7.73
CA TYR A 200 1.99 5.90 -7.51
C TYR A 200 1.72 5.72 -6.01
N MET A 201 0.51 5.33 -5.68
CA MET A 201 0.13 4.86 -4.35
C MET A 201 0.19 3.32 -4.36
N PHE A 202 1.15 2.77 -3.64
CA PHE A 202 1.26 1.33 -3.44
C PHE A 202 0.69 0.94 -2.09
N ALA A 203 -0.24 -0.01 -2.06
CA ALA A 203 -0.76 -0.61 -0.83
C ALA A 203 -0.54 -2.13 -0.87
N GLY A 204 0.21 -2.64 0.09
CA GLY A 204 0.43 -4.09 0.29
C GLY A 204 -0.36 -4.58 1.49
N PHE A 205 -1.12 -5.66 1.31
CA PHE A 205 -1.87 -6.31 2.38
C PHE A 205 -1.34 -7.72 2.61
N CYS A 206 -1.03 -8.05 3.85
CA CYS A 206 -0.57 -9.37 4.26
C CYS A 206 -1.06 -9.69 5.67
N HIS A 207 -0.99 -10.96 6.02
CA HIS A 207 -1.36 -11.45 7.35
C HIS A 207 -0.37 -10.99 8.43
N ASP A 208 0.93 -10.93 8.07
CA ASP A 208 2.01 -10.56 8.98
C ASP A 208 2.79 -9.36 8.37
N PRO A 209 2.77 -8.18 9.02
CA PRO A 209 3.48 -7.01 8.50
C PRO A 209 4.98 -7.20 8.37
N SER A 210 5.60 -8.17 9.07
CA SER A 210 7.02 -8.51 8.89
C SER A 210 7.34 -8.99 7.48
N VAL A 211 6.36 -9.56 6.76
CA VAL A 211 6.53 -10.01 5.36
C VAL A 211 6.86 -8.82 4.46
N THR A 212 6.05 -7.76 4.51
CA THR A 212 6.30 -6.57 3.69
C THR A 212 7.58 -5.85 4.08
N LEU A 213 7.91 -5.78 5.37
CA LEU A 213 9.17 -5.22 5.83
C LEU A 213 10.38 -6.01 5.31
N ARG A 214 10.34 -7.34 5.39
CA ARG A 214 11.40 -8.21 4.85
C ARG A 214 11.56 -8.09 3.34
N MET A 215 10.45 -7.99 2.58
CA MET A 215 10.48 -7.72 1.14
C MET A 215 11.21 -6.39 0.86
N LEU A 216 10.83 -5.33 1.56
CA LEU A 216 11.46 -4.02 1.41
C LEU A 216 12.95 -4.06 1.79
N GLN A 217 13.31 -4.68 2.89
CA GLN A 217 14.70 -4.85 3.29
C GLN A 217 15.53 -5.57 2.21
N ARG A 218 14.99 -6.65 1.60
CA ARG A 218 15.66 -7.34 0.47
C ARG A 218 15.79 -6.45 -0.76
N MET A 219 14.78 -5.65 -1.09
CA MET A 219 14.87 -4.67 -2.18
C MET A 219 16.00 -3.65 -1.94
N TYR A 220 16.24 -3.30 -0.69
CA TYR A 220 17.29 -2.36 -0.30
C TYR A 220 18.65 -3.03 -0.01
N GLY A 221 18.81 -4.28 -0.39
CA GLY A 221 20.09 -5.01 -0.32
C GLY A 221 20.43 -5.59 1.04
N HIS A 222 19.43 -5.77 1.92
CA HIS A 222 19.59 -6.50 3.16
C HIS A 222 19.27 -7.98 3.00
N GLY A 223 19.86 -8.83 3.82
CA GLY A 223 19.67 -10.28 3.79
C GLY A 223 20.76 -11.02 3.02
N ASP A 224 20.52 -12.28 2.71
CA ASP A 224 21.42 -13.14 1.96
C ASP A 224 20.74 -13.58 0.64
N PRO A 225 21.36 -13.28 -0.50
CA PRO A 225 22.53 -12.42 -0.69
C PRO A 225 22.22 -10.93 -0.46
N ALA A 226 23.23 -10.18 -0.01
CA ALA A 226 23.14 -8.74 0.22
C ALA A 226 23.24 -7.97 -1.11
N VAL A 227 22.22 -8.11 -1.96
CA VAL A 227 22.14 -7.51 -3.30
C VAL A 227 20.89 -6.63 -3.37
N ARG A 228 21.05 -5.38 -3.80
CA ARG A 228 19.95 -4.43 -3.96
C ARG A 228 19.17 -4.73 -5.25
N ASP A 229 17.86 -4.55 -5.17
CA ASP A 229 16.96 -4.62 -6.31
C ASP A 229 17.22 -3.44 -7.27
N ARG A 230 17.53 -3.73 -8.52
CA ARG A 230 17.80 -2.70 -9.54
C ARG A 230 16.60 -1.78 -9.81
N ILE A 231 15.38 -2.23 -9.53
CA ILE A 231 14.20 -1.37 -9.73
C ILE A 231 14.25 -0.11 -8.87
N THR A 232 14.95 -0.16 -7.73
CA THR A 232 15.08 1.01 -6.83
C THR A 232 15.81 2.19 -7.45
N ASP A 233 16.53 2.00 -8.55
CA ASP A 233 17.13 3.09 -9.33
C ASP A 233 16.09 3.85 -10.16
N TYR A 234 14.91 3.26 -10.39
CA TYR A 234 13.91 3.72 -11.37
C TYR A 234 12.54 4.06 -10.77
N VAL A 235 12.38 4.00 -9.45
CA VAL A 235 11.14 4.30 -8.73
C VAL A 235 11.29 5.46 -7.75
#